data_a605a102b6ef9f0b701c6375a2e58a68
#
_entry.id   a605a102b6ef9f0b701c6375a2e58a68
#
_cell.length_a   1.000
_cell.length_b   1.000
_cell.length_c   1.000
_cell.angle_alpha   90.00
_cell.angle_beta   90.00
_cell.angle_gamma   90.00
#
_symmetry.space_group_name_H-M   'P 1'
#
loop_
_entity.id
_entity.type
_entity.pdbx_description
1 polymer ?
#
loop_
_entity_poly.entity_id
_entity_poly.type
_entity_poly.pdbx_seq_one_letter_code
_entity_poly.pdbx_strand_id
1 'polypeptide(L)'
;GPIDLDKISSVDEISFLKKLFPIYKTIKNVKKNPLVKNKDLIGFVGAPWTLLVYMINKSSPKKKLIKNFFGDNYLIKKILKILEKFLKIHIENQIKNGATIIQIFDSWAGLLDKKDLPNYVYTPTLNLVNHVKSLKIPVICFPREIKDYKSFCEIVKPDAINIDYNIDPKIIAKQIKIPIQGGLDPKVLLSDKYTLKKKALNYLDIFKNHPYVFNLGHGVLPETNPMM
;
A
#
# COMPACT_ATOMS: atom_id res chain seq x y z
N GLY A 1 19.17 -16.19 9.59
CA GLY A 1 20.51 -15.70 9.36
C GLY A 1 20.49 -14.23 8.99
N PRO A 2 21.59 -13.51 9.07
CA PRO A 2 21.65 -12.12 8.64
C PRO A 2 21.21 -11.98 7.16
N ILE A 3 20.75 -10.80 6.78
CA ILE A 3 20.45 -10.50 5.37
C ILE A 3 21.80 -10.51 4.61
N ASP A 4 21.86 -11.31 3.57
CA ASP A 4 23.00 -11.36 2.65
C ASP A 4 22.85 -10.23 1.63
N LEU A 5 23.57 -9.13 1.85
CA LEU A 5 23.54 -7.95 0.99
C LEU A 5 24.10 -8.26 -0.41
N ASP A 6 25.14 -9.09 -0.50
CA ASP A 6 25.76 -9.42 -1.78
C ASP A 6 24.78 -10.20 -2.66
N LYS A 7 24.06 -11.15 -2.05
CA LYS A 7 22.99 -11.88 -2.74
C LYS A 7 21.86 -10.99 -3.21
N ILE A 8 21.46 -9.98 -2.41
CA ILE A 8 20.41 -9.04 -2.82
C ILE A 8 20.93 -8.11 -3.91
N SER A 9 22.17 -7.65 -3.80
CA SER A 9 22.79 -6.75 -4.77
C SER A 9 23.09 -7.43 -6.10
N SER A 10 23.28 -8.73 -6.11
CA SER A 10 23.56 -9.54 -7.31
C SER A 10 22.30 -9.91 -8.11
N VAL A 11 21.11 -9.58 -7.63
CA VAL A 11 19.87 -9.82 -8.39
C VAL A 11 19.90 -8.97 -9.67
N ASP A 12 19.89 -9.63 -10.81
CA ASP A 12 19.79 -8.95 -12.10
C ASP A 12 18.32 -8.68 -12.49
N GLU A 13 18.12 -7.65 -13.31
CA GLU A 13 16.80 -7.19 -13.70
C GLU A 13 16.03 -8.23 -14.53
N ILE A 14 16.73 -8.98 -15.40
CA ILE A 14 16.11 -9.97 -16.28
C ILE A 14 15.52 -11.11 -15.44
N SER A 15 16.30 -11.65 -14.51
CA SER A 15 15.85 -12.70 -13.59
C SER A 15 14.69 -12.23 -12.70
N PHE A 16 14.73 -10.98 -12.23
CA PHE A 16 13.63 -10.38 -11.48
C PHE A 16 12.35 -10.31 -12.30
N LEU A 17 12.40 -9.76 -13.50
CA LEU A 17 11.26 -9.65 -14.41
C LEU A 17 10.70 -11.02 -14.81
N LYS A 18 11.56 -12.00 -15.06
CA LYS A 18 11.16 -13.37 -15.39
C LYS A 18 10.32 -13.99 -14.26
N LYS A 19 10.72 -13.80 -13.00
CA LYS A 19 9.97 -14.30 -11.84
C LYS A 19 8.60 -13.64 -11.69
N LEU A 20 8.47 -12.35 -12.04
CA LEU A 20 7.22 -11.58 -11.94
C LEU A 20 6.37 -11.62 -13.21
N PHE A 21 6.83 -12.26 -14.28
CA PHE A 21 6.13 -12.36 -15.56
C PHE A 21 4.68 -12.86 -15.44
N PRO A 22 4.34 -13.86 -14.58
CA PRO A 22 2.95 -14.29 -14.41
C PRO A 22 2.03 -13.16 -13.96
N ILE A 23 2.51 -12.24 -13.10
CA ILE A 23 1.74 -11.07 -12.63
C ILE A 23 1.44 -10.14 -13.80
N TYR A 24 2.44 -9.83 -14.62
CA TYR A 24 2.26 -8.95 -15.78
C TYR A 24 1.31 -9.55 -16.84
N LYS A 25 1.42 -10.86 -17.07
CA LYS A 25 0.51 -11.60 -17.95
C LYS A 25 -0.93 -11.55 -17.41
N THR A 26 -1.11 -11.68 -16.11
CA THR A 26 -2.43 -11.59 -15.45
C THR A 26 -3.03 -10.20 -15.64
N ILE A 27 -2.30 -9.12 -15.36
CA ILE A 27 -2.75 -7.74 -15.57
C ILE A 27 -3.19 -7.53 -17.03
N LYS A 28 -2.36 -7.96 -17.99
CA LYS A 28 -2.67 -7.87 -19.41
C LYS A 28 -3.94 -8.62 -19.79
N ASN A 29 -4.14 -9.81 -19.24
CA ASN A 29 -5.34 -10.62 -19.53
C ASN A 29 -6.59 -10.01 -18.91
N VAL A 30 -6.52 -9.52 -17.68
CA VAL A 30 -7.63 -8.80 -17.02
C VAL A 30 -8.02 -7.57 -17.84
N LYS A 31 -7.06 -6.75 -18.26
CA LYS A 31 -7.33 -5.53 -19.03
C LYS A 31 -8.00 -5.80 -20.40
N LYS A 32 -7.74 -6.99 -20.98
CA LYS A 32 -8.39 -7.43 -22.22
C LYS A 32 -9.83 -7.91 -22.04
N ASN A 33 -10.27 -8.21 -20.81
CA ASN A 33 -11.61 -8.71 -20.55
C ASN A 33 -12.65 -7.60 -20.83
N PRO A 34 -13.67 -7.84 -21.68
CA PRO A 34 -14.70 -6.86 -21.99
C PRO A 34 -15.43 -6.30 -20.77
N LEU A 35 -15.60 -7.10 -19.70
CA LEU A 35 -16.28 -6.69 -18.47
C LEU A 35 -15.56 -5.58 -17.71
N VAL A 36 -14.26 -5.39 -17.95
CA VAL A 36 -13.44 -4.35 -17.30
C VAL A 36 -12.96 -3.26 -18.26
N LYS A 37 -13.46 -3.24 -19.50
CA LYS A 37 -13.02 -2.29 -20.54
C LYS A 37 -13.13 -0.83 -20.08
N ASN A 38 -14.19 -0.50 -19.35
CA ASN A 38 -14.48 0.85 -18.84
C ASN A 38 -14.18 0.97 -17.34
N LYS A 39 -13.31 0.12 -16.81
CA LYS A 39 -12.88 0.15 -15.39
C LYS A 39 -11.40 0.47 -15.32
N ASP A 40 -11.03 1.17 -14.25
CA ASP A 40 -9.63 1.30 -13.91
C ASP A 40 -9.10 -0.01 -13.31
N LEU A 41 -7.82 -0.28 -13.54
CA LEU A 41 -7.13 -1.44 -13.00
C LEU A 41 -6.02 -0.96 -12.06
N ILE A 42 -6.20 -1.21 -10.78
CA ILE A 42 -5.21 -0.87 -9.76
C ILE A 42 -4.14 -1.97 -9.76
N GLY A 43 -2.93 -1.60 -10.21
CA GLY A 43 -1.72 -2.35 -9.91
C GLY A 43 -1.24 -2.00 -8.51
N PHE A 44 -0.49 -2.89 -7.85
CA PHE A 44 -0.04 -2.60 -6.49
C PHE A 44 1.34 -3.16 -6.18
N VAL A 45 1.97 -2.55 -5.17
CA VAL A 45 3.26 -2.98 -4.61
C VAL A 45 3.27 -2.81 -3.10
N GLY A 46 4.06 -3.64 -2.42
CA GLY A 46 4.45 -3.33 -1.04
C GLY A 46 5.43 -2.17 -1.01
N ALA A 47 5.32 -1.27 -0.03
CA ALA A 47 6.29 -0.20 0.18
C ALA A 47 7.67 -0.77 0.56
N PRO A 48 8.78 -0.04 0.31
CA PRO A 48 10.13 -0.50 0.64
C PRO A 48 10.27 -0.94 2.10
N TRP A 49 9.71 -0.17 3.05
CA TRP A 49 9.72 -0.51 4.47
C TRP A 49 9.00 -1.84 4.75
N THR A 50 7.80 -2.02 4.22
CA THR A 50 7.04 -3.28 4.39
C THR A 50 7.80 -4.48 3.86
N LEU A 51 8.44 -4.38 2.69
CA LEU A 51 9.25 -5.47 2.13
C LEU A 51 10.47 -5.75 2.98
N LEU A 52 11.16 -4.71 3.46
CA LEU A 52 12.29 -4.85 4.37
C LEU A 52 11.89 -5.60 5.65
N VAL A 53 10.74 -5.24 6.25
CA VAL A 53 10.23 -5.91 7.44
C VAL A 53 10.01 -7.41 7.18
N TYR A 54 9.39 -7.79 6.07
CA TYR A 54 9.23 -9.20 5.74
C TYR A 54 10.56 -9.92 5.50
N MET A 55 11.53 -9.26 4.85
CA MET A 55 12.85 -9.84 4.58
C MET A 55 13.61 -10.12 5.89
N ILE A 56 13.59 -9.19 6.83
CA ILE A 56 14.31 -9.33 8.11
C ILE A 56 13.58 -10.29 9.05
N ASN A 57 12.27 -10.15 9.18
CA ASN A 57 11.47 -11.00 10.08
C ASN A 57 11.24 -12.42 9.51
N LYS A 58 11.44 -12.64 8.20
CA LYS A 58 11.13 -13.89 7.48
C LYS A 58 9.68 -14.37 7.63
N SER A 59 8.83 -13.58 8.25
CA SER A 59 7.41 -13.84 8.50
C SER A 59 6.70 -12.51 8.80
N SER A 60 5.36 -12.56 8.92
CA SER A 60 4.59 -11.41 9.41
C SER A 60 5.05 -11.04 10.83
N PRO A 61 5.34 -9.75 11.11
CA PRO A 61 5.89 -9.31 12.40
C PRO A 61 4.91 -9.38 13.57
N LYS A 62 3.64 -9.78 13.37
CA LYS A 62 2.61 -9.89 14.42
C LYS A 62 2.61 -8.70 15.40
N LYS A 63 2.76 -7.47 14.89
CA LYS A 63 2.83 -6.20 15.63
C LYS A 63 4.15 -5.87 16.33
N LYS A 64 5.22 -6.64 16.12
CA LYS A 64 6.54 -6.32 16.69
C LYS A 64 7.65 -6.60 15.68
N LEU A 65 8.61 -5.69 15.60
CA LEU A 65 9.88 -5.93 14.93
C LEU A 65 10.73 -6.90 15.75
N ILE A 66 11.59 -7.67 15.07
CA ILE A 66 12.55 -8.52 15.78
C ILE A 66 13.51 -7.66 16.62
N LYS A 67 14.04 -8.25 17.70
CA LYS A 67 15.07 -7.62 18.53
C LYS A 67 16.27 -7.23 17.64
N ASN A 68 16.82 -6.03 17.86
CA ASN A 68 17.94 -5.47 17.10
C ASN A 68 17.65 -5.26 15.58
N PHE A 69 16.38 -5.02 15.19
CA PHE A 69 16.02 -4.73 13.80
C PHE A 69 16.88 -3.59 13.20
N PHE A 70 17.17 -2.55 13.97
CA PHE A 70 17.96 -1.38 13.56
C PHE A 70 19.46 -1.49 13.88
N GLY A 71 19.98 -2.70 14.09
CA GLY A 71 21.38 -2.90 14.49
C GLY A 71 22.41 -2.35 13.50
N ASP A 72 22.07 -2.27 12.20
CA ASP A 72 22.89 -1.68 11.15
C ASP A 72 22.09 -0.75 10.25
N ASN A 73 22.08 0.54 10.58
CA ASN A 73 21.39 1.56 9.83
C ASN A 73 21.92 1.76 8.39
N TYR A 74 23.21 1.51 8.17
CA TYR A 74 23.82 1.62 6.83
C TYR A 74 23.29 0.51 5.92
N LEU A 75 23.28 -0.72 6.42
CA LEU A 75 22.73 -1.88 5.72
C LEU A 75 21.26 -1.69 5.36
N ILE A 76 20.45 -1.22 6.32
CA ILE A 76 19.02 -0.94 6.12
C ILE A 76 18.82 0.06 4.98
N LYS A 77 19.53 1.18 5.00
CA LYS A 77 19.43 2.20 3.95
C LYS A 77 19.85 1.68 2.57
N LYS A 78 20.88 0.84 2.51
CA LYS A 78 21.32 0.19 1.26
C LYS A 78 20.22 -0.73 0.70
N ILE A 79 19.64 -1.56 1.55
CA ILE A 79 18.55 -2.47 1.14
C ILE A 79 17.33 -1.68 0.66
N LEU A 80 16.93 -0.63 1.38
CA LEU A 80 15.81 0.22 0.94
C LEU A 80 16.04 0.81 -0.46
N LYS A 81 17.25 1.28 -0.78
CA LYS A 81 17.58 1.78 -2.13
C LYS A 81 17.49 0.67 -3.20
N ILE A 82 17.93 -0.54 -2.89
CA ILE A 82 17.79 -1.68 -3.82
C ILE A 82 16.31 -2.02 -4.03
N LEU A 83 15.52 -2.06 -2.96
CA LEU A 83 14.08 -2.28 -3.04
C LEU A 83 13.38 -1.20 -3.86
N GLU A 84 13.69 0.08 -3.64
CA GLU A 84 13.16 1.18 -4.45
C GLU A 84 13.45 0.98 -5.94
N LYS A 85 14.68 0.59 -6.31
CA LYS A 85 15.05 0.31 -7.71
C LYS A 85 14.15 -0.76 -8.31
N PHE A 86 14.04 -1.92 -7.67
CA PHE A 86 13.27 -3.05 -8.20
C PHE A 86 11.76 -2.79 -8.17
N LEU A 87 11.26 -2.03 -7.19
CA LEU A 87 9.87 -1.61 -7.15
C LEU A 87 9.51 -0.68 -8.30
N LYS A 88 10.39 0.26 -8.67
CA LYS A 88 10.19 1.12 -9.85
C LYS A 88 10.06 0.29 -11.12
N ILE A 89 10.96 -0.67 -11.34
CA ILE A 89 10.90 -1.61 -12.46
C ILE A 89 9.59 -2.41 -12.46
N HIS A 90 9.17 -2.90 -11.30
CA HIS A 90 7.92 -3.66 -11.15
C HIS A 90 6.69 -2.79 -11.45
N ILE A 91 6.64 -1.57 -10.96
CA ILE A 91 5.59 -0.58 -11.23
C ILE A 91 5.47 -0.30 -12.72
N GLU A 92 6.59 0.01 -13.39
CA GLU A 92 6.61 0.27 -14.83
C GLU A 92 6.05 -0.91 -15.64
N ASN A 93 6.40 -2.14 -15.25
CA ASN A 93 5.91 -3.32 -15.94
C ASN A 93 4.42 -3.60 -15.68
N GLN A 94 3.90 -3.28 -14.49
CA GLN A 94 2.45 -3.32 -14.26
C GLN A 94 1.73 -2.30 -15.15
N ILE A 95 2.23 -1.07 -15.23
CA ILE A 95 1.67 0.00 -16.08
C ILE A 95 1.71 -0.40 -17.56
N LYS A 96 2.86 -0.86 -18.07
CA LYS A 96 3.03 -1.34 -19.46
C LYS A 96 2.05 -2.46 -19.82
N ASN A 97 1.60 -3.24 -18.84
CA ASN A 97 0.65 -4.33 -19.05
C ASN A 97 -0.81 -3.96 -18.77
N GLY A 98 -1.11 -2.72 -18.39
CA GLY A 98 -2.47 -2.19 -18.36
C GLY A 98 -2.98 -1.72 -17.01
N ALA A 99 -2.15 -1.66 -15.97
CA ALA A 99 -2.50 -0.96 -14.74
C ALA A 99 -2.64 0.55 -15.03
N THR A 100 -3.75 1.14 -14.59
CA THR A 100 -4.09 2.56 -14.80
C THR A 100 -3.95 3.40 -13.55
N ILE A 101 -3.80 2.74 -12.40
CA ILE A 101 -3.56 3.33 -11.08
C ILE A 101 -2.55 2.42 -10.37
N ILE A 102 -1.68 2.99 -9.55
CA ILE A 102 -0.79 2.20 -8.67
C ILE A 102 -1.13 2.44 -7.21
N GLN A 103 -1.24 1.36 -6.42
CA GLN A 103 -1.40 1.45 -4.98
C GLN A 103 -0.15 0.93 -4.26
N ILE A 104 0.37 1.75 -3.33
CA ILE A 104 1.54 1.42 -2.51
C ILE A 104 1.06 1.07 -1.11
N PHE A 105 1.26 -0.19 -0.71
CA PHE A 105 0.86 -0.71 0.60
C PHE A 105 2.03 -0.69 1.58
N ASP A 106 1.96 0.15 2.61
CA ASP A 106 2.91 0.10 3.72
C ASP A 106 2.24 -0.46 4.98
N SER A 107 2.07 -1.78 4.97
CA SER A 107 1.31 -2.53 5.98
C SER A 107 1.94 -2.48 7.38
N TRP A 108 3.21 -2.10 7.48
CA TRP A 108 3.98 -2.09 8.72
C TRP A 108 4.51 -0.71 9.10
N ALA A 109 4.00 0.35 8.48
CA ALA A 109 4.38 1.73 8.80
C ALA A 109 4.15 2.06 10.29
N GLY A 110 3.04 1.60 10.86
CA GLY A 110 2.68 1.83 12.26
C GLY A 110 3.54 1.10 13.29
N LEU A 111 4.47 0.23 12.87
CA LEU A 111 5.46 -0.38 13.79
C LEU A 111 6.60 0.56 14.15
N LEU A 112 6.73 1.69 13.46
CA LEU A 112 7.77 2.66 13.69
C LEU A 112 7.35 3.76 14.66
N ASP A 113 8.31 4.21 15.46
CA ASP A 113 8.16 5.44 16.20
C ASP A 113 8.06 6.65 15.26
N LYS A 114 7.36 7.70 15.70
CA LYS A 114 7.17 8.93 14.90
C LYS A 114 8.49 9.50 14.34
N LYS A 115 9.58 9.43 15.10
CA LYS A 115 10.92 9.94 14.71
C LYS A 115 11.54 9.19 13.53
N ASP A 116 11.15 7.92 13.32
CA ASP A 116 11.73 7.04 12.32
C ASP A 116 10.92 7.02 11.00
N LEU A 117 9.63 7.42 11.05
CA LEU A 117 8.75 7.49 9.89
C LEU A 117 9.34 8.29 8.71
N PRO A 118 9.97 9.48 8.90
CA PRO A 118 10.52 10.23 7.79
C PRO A 118 11.58 9.46 6.99
N ASN A 119 12.45 8.72 7.67
CA ASN A 119 13.58 8.03 7.04
C ASN A 119 13.19 6.70 6.39
N TYR A 120 12.28 5.95 6.99
CA TYR A 120 11.99 4.56 6.60
C TYR A 120 10.67 4.40 5.85
N VAL A 121 9.72 5.34 6.04
CA VAL A 121 8.41 5.31 5.39
C VAL A 121 8.25 6.47 4.41
N TYR A 122 8.38 7.73 4.87
CA TYR A 122 8.01 8.87 4.04
C TYR A 122 8.95 9.06 2.85
N THR A 123 10.26 9.10 3.08
CA THR A 123 11.24 9.31 2.00
C THR A 123 11.21 8.19 0.96
N PRO A 124 11.27 6.89 1.31
CA PRO A 124 11.18 5.81 0.32
C PRO A 124 9.86 5.81 -0.45
N THR A 125 8.74 6.10 0.23
CA THR A 125 7.42 6.16 -0.42
C THR A 125 7.32 7.38 -1.35
N LEU A 126 7.83 8.55 -0.94
CA LEU A 126 7.91 9.75 -1.80
C LEU A 126 8.68 9.47 -3.09
N ASN A 127 9.81 8.75 -3.01
CA ASN A 127 10.60 8.38 -4.18
C ASN A 127 9.79 7.52 -5.18
N LEU A 128 8.97 6.60 -4.68
CA LEU A 128 8.07 5.80 -5.52
C LEU A 128 6.91 6.64 -6.06
N VAL A 129 6.30 7.49 -5.24
CA VAL A 129 5.22 8.40 -5.67
C VAL A 129 5.69 9.32 -6.79
N ASN A 130 6.85 9.94 -6.65
CA ASN A 130 7.43 10.79 -7.68
C ASN A 130 7.68 10.01 -8.98
N HIS A 131 8.16 8.76 -8.86
CA HIS A 131 8.37 7.91 -10.02
C HIS A 131 7.06 7.57 -10.73
N VAL A 132 6.01 7.16 -10.00
CA VAL A 132 4.69 6.87 -10.59
C VAL A 132 4.11 8.10 -11.28
N LYS A 133 4.19 9.27 -10.64
CA LYS A 133 3.72 10.54 -11.19
C LYS A 133 4.48 10.96 -12.45
N SER A 134 5.78 10.69 -12.54
CA SER A 134 6.55 10.95 -13.77
C SER A 134 6.07 10.13 -14.96
N LEU A 135 5.41 8.98 -14.70
CA LEU A 135 4.77 8.14 -15.71
C LEU A 135 3.32 8.59 -16.02
N LYS A 136 2.85 9.69 -15.42
CA LYS A 136 1.50 10.25 -15.56
C LYS A 136 0.38 9.27 -15.12
N ILE A 137 0.67 8.46 -14.11
CA ILE A 137 -0.25 7.49 -13.52
C ILE A 137 -0.61 7.94 -12.11
N PRO A 138 -1.91 7.93 -11.71
CA PRO A 138 -2.33 8.21 -10.35
C PRO A 138 -1.78 7.20 -9.35
N VAL A 139 -1.47 7.67 -8.14
CA VAL A 139 -0.94 6.82 -7.06
C VAL A 139 -1.72 6.96 -5.77
N ILE A 140 -2.12 5.81 -5.22
CA ILE A 140 -2.77 5.68 -3.92
C ILE A 140 -1.72 5.17 -2.93
N CYS A 141 -1.62 5.77 -1.74
CA CYS A 141 -0.78 5.25 -0.67
C CYS A 141 -1.62 4.71 0.49
N PHE A 142 -1.16 3.62 1.11
CA PHE A 142 -1.75 3.07 2.32
C PHE A 142 -0.68 2.90 3.42
N PRO A 143 -0.32 3.97 4.14
CA PRO A 143 0.56 3.89 5.31
C PRO A 143 -0.26 3.43 6.53
N ARG A 144 -0.39 2.11 6.68
CA ARG A 144 -1.26 1.52 7.69
C ARG A 144 -0.79 1.83 9.12
N GLU A 145 -1.75 2.12 10.01
CA GLU A 145 -1.55 2.35 11.45
C GLU A 145 -0.67 3.56 11.80
N ILE A 146 -0.39 4.49 10.87
CA ILE A 146 0.22 5.77 11.22
C ILE A 146 -0.82 6.66 11.92
N LYS A 147 -0.35 7.52 12.83
CA LYS A 147 -1.24 8.43 13.58
C LYS A 147 -1.53 9.73 12.85
N ASP A 148 -0.65 10.16 11.96
CA ASP A 148 -0.67 11.47 11.32
C ASP A 148 -0.71 11.34 9.79
N TYR A 149 -1.92 11.07 9.28
CA TYR A 149 -2.18 11.00 7.84
C TYR A 149 -2.01 12.34 7.13
N LYS A 150 -2.28 13.46 7.85
CA LYS A 150 -2.12 14.80 7.28
C LYS A 150 -0.67 15.07 6.93
N SER A 151 0.24 14.94 7.88
CA SER A 151 1.69 15.11 7.63
C SER A 151 2.20 14.14 6.56
N PHE A 152 1.72 12.90 6.54
CA PHE A 152 2.09 11.97 5.47
C PHE A 152 1.67 12.50 4.10
N CYS A 153 0.43 12.94 3.94
CA CYS A 153 -0.06 13.48 2.66
C CYS A 153 0.66 14.75 2.22
N GLU A 154 1.01 15.64 3.16
CA GLU A 154 1.76 16.87 2.88
C GLU A 154 3.18 16.61 2.42
N ILE A 155 3.84 15.58 2.97
CA ILE A 155 5.23 15.22 2.65
C ILE A 155 5.31 14.33 1.41
N VAL A 156 4.54 13.24 1.39
CA VAL A 156 4.60 12.21 0.34
C VAL A 156 3.83 12.60 -0.91
N LYS A 157 2.78 13.44 -0.76
CA LYS A 157 1.96 14.00 -1.86
C LYS A 157 1.37 12.94 -2.79
N PRO A 158 0.72 11.88 -2.29
CA PRO A 158 0.01 10.94 -3.15
C PRO A 158 -1.20 11.59 -3.82
N ASP A 159 -1.76 10.98 -4.86
CA ASP A 159 -2.99 11.47 -5.49
C ASP A 159 -4.24 11.04 -4.72
N ALA A 160 -4.18 9.93 -3.99
CA ALA A 160 -5.19 9.49 -3.05
C ALA A 160 -4.57 8.76 -1.86
N ILE A 161 -5.30 8.70 -0.75
CA ILE A 161 -4.86 8.04 0.48
C ILE A 161 -5.86 6.96 0.89
N ASN A 162 -5.39 5.73 1.11
CA ASN A 162 -6.18 4.71 1.76
C ASN A 162 -6.01 4.84 3.28
N ILE A 163 -7.11 4.82 4.01
CA ILE A 163 -7.13 4.93 5.45
C ILE A 163 -7.50 3.61 6.13
N ASP A 164 -6.98 3.45 7.33
CA ASP A 164 -7.24 2.32 8.22
C ASP A 164 -8.61 2.44 8.91
N TYR A 165 -9.14 1.33 9.37
CA TYR A 165 -10.43 1.29 10.07
C TYR A 165 -10.37 1.80 11.52
N ASN A 166 -9.17 2.00 12.08
CA ASN A 166 -8.97 2.55 13.42
C ASN A 166 -9.02 4.09 13.46
N ILE A 167 -9.23 4.74 12.33
CA ILE A 167 -9.26 6.19 12.20
C ILE A 167 -10.70 6.68 12.20
N ASP A 168 -10.98 7.79 12.91
CA ASP A 168 -12.28 8.44 12.83
C ASP A 168 -12.49 9.06 11.43
N PRO A 169 -13.45 8.56 10.63
CA PRO A 169 -13.67 9.03 9.27
C PRO A 169 -14.11 10.50 9.21
N LYS A 170 -14.78 11.02 10.25
CA LYS A 170 -15.23 12.43 10.33
C LYS A 170 -14.05 13.38 10.51
N ILE A 171 -13.04 12.97 11.28
CA ILE A 171 -11.83 13.76 11.50
C ILE A 171 -11.01 13.78 10.21
N ILE A 172 -10.81 12.63 9.60
CA ILE A 172 -10.02 12.49 8.36
C ILE A 172 -10.67 13.28 7.20
N ALA A 173 -11.98 13.21 7.02
CA ALA A 173 -12.69 13.96 5.97
C ALA A 173 -12.47 15.48 6.06
N LYS A 174 -12.25 16.01 7.28
CA LYS A 174 -11.94 17.44 7.49
C LYS A 174 -10.47 17.78 7.23
N GLN A 175 -9.56 16.88 7.55
CA GLN A 175 -8.12 17.12 7.51
C GLN A 175 -7.49 16.88 6.13
N ILE A 176 -7.97 15.87 5.40
CA ILE A 176 -7.43 15.45 4.12
C ILE A 176 -8.24 16.08 2.98
N LYS A 177 -7.56 16.61 1.96
CA LYS A 177 -8.20 17.27 0.81
C LYS A 177 -8.12 16.45 -0.48
N ILE A 178 -7.23 15.47 -0.53
CA ILE A 178 -7.13 14.53 -1.65
C ILE A 178 -8.15 13.41 -1.51
N PRO A 179 -8.49 12.68 -2.58
CA PRO A 179 -9.38 11.52 -2.52
C PRO A 179 -8.99 10.54 -1.42
N ILE A 180 -10.00 10.05 -0.69
CA ILE A 180 -9.84 9.07 0.39
C ILE A 180 -10.39 7.72 -0.08
N GLN A 181 -9.69 6.64 0.23
CA GLN A 181 -10.15 5.26 0.03
C GLN A 181 -10.22 4.52 1.37
N GLY A 182 -11.17 3.59 1.53
CA GLY A 182 -11.15 2.63 2.63
C GLY A 182 -11.80 3.12 3.92
N GLY A 183 -11.30 2.62 5.04
CA GLY A 183 -11.73 2.99 6.39
C GLY A 183 -12.80 2.10 7.01
N LEU A 184 -13.63 1.39 6.24
CA LEU A 184 -14.64 0.51 6.81
C LEU A 184 -13.99 -0.70 7.50
N ASP A 185 -14.37 -0.96 8.75
CA ASP A 185 -13.84 -2.09 9.53
C ASP A 185 -14.25 -3.42 8.87
N PRO A 186 -13.31 -4.28 8.46
CA PRO A 186 -13.62 -5.57 7.87
C PRO A 186 -14.40 -6.50 8.81
N LYS A 187 -14.35 -6.31 10.12
CA LYS A 187 -15.18 -7.07 11.07
C LYS A 187 -16.68 -6.87 10.86
N VAL A 188 -17.07 -5.77 10.23
CA VAL A 188 -18.49 -5.53 9.89
C VAL A 188 -19.03 -6.60 8.93
N LEU A 189 -18.16 -7.22 8.12
CA LEU A 189 -18.52 -8.34 7.25
C LEU A 189 -18.83 -9.64 8.02
N LEU A 190 -18.49 -9.72 9.31
CA LEU A 190 -18.84 -10.82 10.20
C LEU A 190 -20.17 -10.60 10.92
N SER A 191 -20.80 -9.44 10.75
CA SER A 191 -22.09 -9.10 11.35
C SER A 191 -23.25 -9.48 10.43
N ASP A 192 -24.47 -9.11 10.81
CA ASP A 192 -25.65 -9.27 9.96
C ASP A 192 -25.71 -8.21 8.83
N LYS A 193 -26.52 -8.49 7.79
CA LYS A 193 -26.69 -7.59 6.63
C LYS A 193 -27.24 -6.20 6.99
N TYR A 194 -28.07 -6.10 8.04
CA TYR A 194 -28.60 -4.80 8.49
C TYR A 194 -27.48 -3.92 9.07
N THR A 195 -26.69 -4.50 9.95
CA THR A 195 -25.52 -3.82 10.55
C THR A 195 -24.51 -3.41 9.50
N LEU A 196 -24.16 -4.29 8.56
CA LEU A 196 -23.28 -4.00 7.43
C LEU A 196 -23.81 -2.81 6.60
N LYS A 197 -25.10 -2.87 6.19
CA LYS A 197 -25.74 -1.80 5.42
C LYS A 197 -25.70 -0.46 6.16
N LYS A 198 -26.08 -0.47 7.46
CA LYS A 198 -26.06 0.74 8.29
C LYS A 198 -24.66 1.38 8.39
N LYS A 199 -23.61 0.56 8.57
CA LYS A 199 -22.23 1.03 8.63
C LYS A 199 -21.75 1.56 7.28
N ALA A 200 -22.05 0.87 6.18
CA ALA A 200 -21.72 1.31 4.83
C ALA A 200 -22.38 2.67 4.50
N LEU A 201 -23.68 2.80 4.75
CA LEU A 201 -24.40 4.06 4.52
C LEU A 201 -23.85 5.21 5.37
N ASN A 202 -23.45 4.95 6.61
CA ASN A 202 -22.81 5.96 7.46
C ASN A 202 -21.47 6.47 6.85
N TYR A 203 -20.65 5.59 6.29
CA TYR A 203 -19.42 6.01 5.61
C TYR A 203 -19.73 6.84 4.36
N LEU A 204 -20.70 6.42 3.55
CA LEU A 204 -21.12 7.17 2.37
C LEU A 204 -21.66 8.56 2.74
N ASP A 205 -22.42 8.70 3.84
CA ASP A 205 -22.89 10.01 4.31
C ASP A 205 -21.76 10.89 4.82
N ILE A 206 -20.79 10.36 5.57
CA ILE A 206 -19.63 11.11 6.06
C ILE A 206 -18.82 11.68 4.88
N PHE A 207 -18.62 10.89 3.83
CA PHE A 207 -17.81 11.28 2.68
C PHE A 207 -18.62 11.83 1.49
N LYS A 208 -19.92 12.09 1.62
CA LYS A 208 -20.79 12.54 0.51
C LYS A 208 -20.29 13.78 -0.24
N ASN A 209 -19.58 14.68 0.46
CA ASN A 209 -19.03 15.92 -0.10
C ASN A 209 -17.50 15.83 -0.27
N HIS A 210 -16.92 14.60 -0.27
CA HIS A 210 -15.50 14.36 -0.39
C HIS A 210 -15.25 13.30 -1.45
N PRO A 211 -14.26 13.45 -2.33
CA PRO A 211 -13.90 12.37 -3.26
C PRO A 211 -13.53 11.09 -2.50
N TYR A 212 -14.37 10.06 -2.65
CA TYR A 212 -14.26 8.85 -1.84
C TYR A 212 -14.39 7.57 -2.66
N VAL A 213 -13.47 6.65 -2.46
CA VAL A 213 -13.52 5.28 -2.97
C VAL A 213 -13.93 4.35 -1.83
N PHE A 214 -15.17 3.86 -1.86
CA PHE A 214 -15.69 2.96 -0.85
C PHE A 214 -14.92 1.64 -0.84
N ASN A 215 -14.29 1.34 0.29
CA ASN A 215 -13.52 0.13 0.49
C ASN A 215 -13.37 -0.17 1.99
N LEU A 216 -12.87 -1.35 2.33
CA LEU A 216 -12.46 -1.70 3.68
C LEU A 216 -11.15 -0.99 4.07
N GLY A 217 -10.97 -0.74 5.36
CA GLY A 217 -9.72 -0.21 5.92
C GLY A 217 -8.63 -1.27 6.16
N HIS A 218 -8.88 -2.52 5.76
CA HIS A 218 -7.95 -3.66 5.81
C HIS A 218 -8.44 -4.78 4.89
N GLY A 219 -7.65 -5.85 4.74
CA GLY A 219 -8.07 -7.05 4.02
C GLY A 219 -9.29 -7.74 4.67
N VAL A 220 -10.06 -8.45 3.85
CA VAL A 220 -11.15 -9.30 4.30
C VAL A 220 -10.62 -10.38 5.25
N LEU A 221 -11.34 -10.63 6.33
CA LEU A 221 -10.97 -11.65 7.30
C LEU A 221 -11.27 -13.07 6.77
N PRO A 222 -10.43 -14.07 7.12
CA PRO A 222 -10.63 -15.45 6.64
C PRO A 222 -12.00 -16.04 6.97
N GLU A 223 -12.60 -15.61 8.07
CA GLU A 223 -13.90 -16.07 8.57
C GLU A 223 -15.09 -15.41 7.85
N THR A 224 -14.84 -14.47 6.96
CA THR A 224 -15.91 -13.74 6.26
C THR A 224 -16.67 -14.66 5.33
N ASN A 225 -18.00 -14.69 5.47
CA ASN A 225 -18.87 -15.39 4.53
C ASN A 225 -18.84 -14.68 3.16
N PRO A 226 -18.49 -15.38 2.05
CA PRO A 226 -18.45 -14.77 0.72
C PRO A 226 -19.78 -14.19 0.22
N MET A 227 -20.90 -14.55 0.83
CA MET A 227 -22.25 -14.09 0.49
C MET A 227 -22.68 -12.80 1.22
N MET A 228 -21.78 -12.21 2.03
CA MET A 228 -22.03 -10.95 2.73
C MET A 228 -21.77 -9.71 1.86
#